data_354f45f569dc7c6fb317bbb815acc39e
#
_entry.id   354f45f569dc7c6fb317bbb815acc39e
#
_cell.length_a   1.000
_cell.length_b   1.000
_cell.length_c   1.000
_cell.angle_alpha   90.00
_cell.angle_beta   90.00
_cell.angle_gamma   90.00
#
_symmetry.space_group_name_H-M   'P 1'
#
loop_
_entity.id
_entity.type
_entity.pdbx_description
1 polymer ?
#
loop_
_entity_poly.entity_id
_entity_poly.type
_entity_poly.pdbx_seq_one_letter_code
_entity_poly.pdbx_strand_id
1 'polypeptide(L)'
;MMSTVLITGASSGIGAQLAKDYAADGWQVIACGRSLEKLQQVANVSERITPLAFDVTDYQATHDALGDPSVRPHLIILNAGTCEYIERGEVDVALFHRVFDVNFFGVLNCIEAMQPHFTETTHLVIVSSSASFVPLPRTEAYGASKAAVDYLANSLKLDLARSGITITLVSPGFVETPLTDKNDFEMPMRVSTAYASHKIRQGIEKRKSEVHFPPLFSGYLKFLSLLPMPLQLAIVKRMTGKK
;
A
#
# COMPACT_ATOMS: atom_id res chain seq x y z
N MET A 1 -6.37 8.36 25.85
CA MET A 1 -7.03 8.75 24.57
C MET A 1 -7.23 7.48 23.74
N MET A 2 -8.34 7.35 23.02
CA MET A 2 -8.50 6.21 22.11
C MET A 2 -7.56 6.40 20.91
N SER A 3 -6.86 5.33 20.51
CA SER A 3 -5.98 5.37 19.34
C SER A 3 -6.80 5.44 18.07
N THR A 4 -6.39 6.28 17.10
CA THR A 4 -7.08 6.45 15.82
C THR A 4 -6.15 6.02 14.69
N VAL A 5 -6.66 5.23 13.75
CA VAL A 5 -5.99 4.84 12.50
C VAL A 5 -6.77 5.33 11.28
N LEU A 6 -6.06 5.89 10.31
CA LEU A 6 -6.59 6.22 8.99
C LEU A 6 -6.07 5.22 7.96
N ILE A 7 -6.95 4.69 7.11
CA ILE A 7 -6.61 3.66 6.12
C ILE A 7 -7.17 4.05 4.77
N THR A 8 -6.32 4.32 3.78
CA THR A 8 -6.75 4.53 2.39
C THR A 8 -6.94 3.19 1.67
N GLY A 9 -7.87 3.16 0.69
CA GLY A 9 -8.21 1.91 0.00
C GLY A 9 -8.93 0.90 0.91
N ALA A 10 -9.66 1.38 1.92
CA ALA A 10 -10.33 0.55 2.93
C ALA A 10 -11.64 -0.09 2.45
N SER A 11 -12.06 0.14 1.20
CA SER A 11 -13.32 -0.41 0.67
C SER A 11 -13.26 -1.89 0.28
N SER A 12 -12.06 -2.51 0.22
CA SER A 12 -11.88 -3.92 -0.13
C SER A 12 -10.50 -4.44 0.26
N GLY A 13 -10.26 -5.74 0.07
CA GLY A 13 -8.96 -6.38 0.19
C GLY A 13 -8.26 -6.15 1.52
N ILE A 14 -6.97 -5.84 1.47
CA ILE A 14 -6.11 -5.63 2.64
C ILE A 14 -6.63 -4.48 3.50
N GLY A 15 -7.00 -3.35 2.88
CA GLY A 15 -7.47 -2.17 3.61
C GLY A 15 -8.74 -2.41 4.39
N ALA A 16 -9.72 -3.13 3.81
CA ALA A 16 -10.96 -3.50 4.49
C ALA A 16 -10.71 -4.46 5.66
N GLN A 17 -9.80 -5.43 5.47
CA GLN A 17 -9.43 -6.35 6.55
C GLN A 17 -8.73 -5.62 7.71
N LEU A 18 -7.78 -4.72 7.39
CA LEU A 18 -7.11 -3.89 8.40
C LEU A 18 -8.13 -3.04 9.18
N ALA A 19 -9.10 -2.42 8.49
CA ALA A 19 -10.13 -1.60 9.14
C ALA A 19 -10.93 -2.42 10.16
N LYS A 20 -11.37 -3.62 9.78
CA LYS A 20 -12.09 -4.54 10.67
C LYS A 20 -11.25 -4.98 11.87
N ASP A 21 -10.00 -5.35 11.64
CA ASP A 21 -9.12 -5.87 12.69
C ASP A 21 -8.72 -4.77 13.69
N TYR A 22 -8.43 -3.53 13.23
CA TYR A 22 -8.16 -2.42 14.14
C TYR A 22 -9.40 -2.03 14.93
N ALA A 23 -10.59 -2.04 14.33
CA ALA A 23 -11.83 -1.79 15.05
C ALA A 23 -12.11 -2.85 16.15
N ALA A 24 -11.85 -4.13 15.83
CA ALA A 24 -11.96 -5.23 16.79
C ALA A 24 -10.98 -5.08 17.97
N ASP A 25 -9.79 -4.52 17.73
CA ASP A 25 -8.80 -4.18 18.77
C ASP A 25 -9.13 -2.88 19.54
N GLY A 26 -10.27 -2.27 19.29
CA GLY A 26 -10.76 -1.09 20.02
C GLY A 26 -10.29 0.26 19.47
N TRP A 27 -9.63 0.31 18.30
CA TRP A 27 -9.23 1.56 17.66
C TRP A 27 -10.42 2.26 17.00
N GLN A 28 -10.36 3.59 16.94
CA GLN A 28 -11.18 4.35 16.00
C GLN A 28 -10.55 4.26 14.61
N VAL A 29 -11.34 3.95 13.60
CA VAL A 29 -10.87 3.71 12.23
C VAL A 29 -11.52 4.72 11.29
N ILE A 30 -10.71 5.52 10.59
CA ILE A 30 -11.15 6.34 9.48
C ILE A 30 -10.88 5.53 8.21
N ALA A 31 -11.95 4.94 7.65
CA ALA A 31 -11.89 4.10 6.48
C ALA A 31 -12.10 4.94 5.22
N CYS A 32 -11.01 5.14 4.43
CA CYS A 32 -11.00 6.02 3.27
C CYS A 32 -11.05 5.24 1.95
N GLY A 33 -11.78 5.79 0.96
CA GLY A 33 -11.87 5.22 -0.39
C GLY A 33 -12.91 5.93 -1.25
N ARG A 34 -13.00 5.58 -2.54
CA ARG A 34 -13.86 6.28 -3.49
C ARG A 34 -15.36 5.98 -3.35
N SER A 35 -15.72 4.75 -3.00
CA SER A 35 -17.12 4.32 -2.93
C SER A 35 -17.62 4.36 -1.49
N LEU A 36 -18.46 5.35 -1.18
CA LEU A 36 -19.11 5.46 0.12
C LEU A 36 -19.91 4.20 0.46
N GLU A 37 -20.63 3.64 -0.51
CA GLU A 37 -21.43 2.42 -0.32
C GLU A 37 -20.57 1.24 0.17
N LYS A 38 -19.41 0.98 -0.49
CA LYS A 38 -18.51 -0.10 -0.08
C LYS A 38 -17.86 0.19 1.27
N LEU A 39 -17.54 1.44 1.58
CA LEU A 39 -17.04 1.83 2.90
C LEU A 39 -18.08 1.63 3.99
N GLN A 40 -19.36 1.94 3.71
CA GLN A 40 -20.47 1.66 4.63
C GLN A 40 -20.62 0.16 4.91
N GLN A 41 -20.49 -0.69 3.87
CA GLN A 41 -20.49 -2.14 4.05
C GLN A 41 -19.38 -2.61 5.01
N VAL A 42 -18.18 -1.99 4.93
CA VAL A 42 -17.10 -2.26 5.86
C VAL A 42 -17.41 -1.71 7.26
N ALA A 43 -18.00 -0.52 7.35
CA ALA A 43 -18.34 0.14 8.61
C ALA A 43 -19.49 -0.58 9.37
N ASN A 44 -20.36 -1.29 8.68
CA ASN A 44 -21.48 -2.04 9.31
C ASN A 44 -21.02 -3.11 10.32
N VAL A 45 -19.74 -3.49 10.33
CA VAL A 45 -19.23 -4.49 11.29
C VAL A 45 -18.89 -3.88 12.66
N SER A 46 -18.72 -2.54 12.76
CA SER A 46 -18.35 -1.87 14.02
C SER A 46 -18.63 -0.36 13.96
N GLU A 47 -19.24 0.18 15.00
CA GLU A 47 -19.45 1.63 15.19
C GLU A 47 -18.11 2.42 15.31
N ARG A 48 -16.98 1.72 15.45
CA ARG A 48 -15.65 2.32 15.50
C ARG A 48 -15.09 2.66 14.12
N ILE A 49 -15.76 2.24 13.04
CA ILE A 49 -15.33 2.51 11.67
C ILE A 49 -16.16 3.65 11.11
N THR A 50 -15.50 4.76 10.83
CA THR A 50 -16.10 5.94 10.20
C THR A 50 -15.70 5.95 8.72
N PRO A 51 -16.65 5.85 7.77
CA PRO A 51 -16.37 5.95 6.35
C PRO A 51 -16.06 7.41 5.95
N LEU A 52 -15.01 7.62 5.16
CA LEU A 52 -14.64 8.91 4.58
C LEU A 52 -14.40 8.72 3.08
N ALA A 53 -15.31 9.24 2.26
CA ALA A 53 -15.28 9.01 0.82
C ALA A 53 -14.57 10.15 0.08
N PHE A 54 -13.47 9.83 -0.61
CA PHE A 54 -12.78 10.70 -1.56
C PHE A 54 -11.91 9.85 -2.51
N ASP A 55 -11.49 10.45 -3.63
CA ASP A 55 -10.53 9.85 -4.55
C ASP A 55 -9.14 10.42 -4.26
N VAL A 56 -8.17 9.56 -3.96
CA VAL A 56 -6.78 9.98 -3.68
C VAL A 56 -6.11 10.65 -4.89
N THR A 57 -6.65 10.46 -6.11
CA THR A 57 -6.14 11.10 -7.33
C THR A 57 -6.67 12.51 -7.51
N ASP A 58 -7.75 12.88 -6.83
CA ASP A 58 -8.27 14.24 -6.78
C ASP A 58 -7.56 15.01 -5.66
N TYR A 59 -6.68 15.92 -6.05
CA TYR A 59 -5.88 16.71 -5.13
C TYR A 59 -6.76 17.52 -4.15
N GLN A 60 -7.75 18.25 -4.68
CA GLN A 60 -8.60 19.11 -3.84
C GLN A 60 -9.47 18.29 -2.91
N ALA A 61 -10.13 17.24 -3.40
CA ALA A 61 -10.94 16.37 -2.56
C ALA A 61 -10.10 15.68 -1.45
N THR A 62 -8.85 15.31 -1.74
CA THR A 62 -7.94 14.74 -0.74
C THR A 62 -7.59 15.77 0.35
N HIS A 63 -7.27 17.01 -0.05
CA HIS A 63 -6.96 18.09 0.89
C HIS A 63 -8.18 18.50 1.72
N ASP A 64 -9.37 18.56 1.14
CA ASP A 64 -10.61 18.87 1.86
C ASP A 64 -10.95 17.77 2.88
N ALA A 65 -10.70 16.51 2.54
CA ALA A 65 -10.98 15.37 3.41
C ALA A 65 -9.95 15.18 4.53
N LEU A 66 -8.67 15.40 4.27
CA LEU A 66 -7.56 15.04 5.16
C LEU A 66 -6.87 16.24 5.81
N GLY A 67 -7.00 17.42 5.24
CA GLY A 67 -6.40 18.67 5.74
C GLY A 67 -7.15 19.25 6.95
N ASP A 68 -8.32 18.72 7.31
CA ASP A 68 -9.07 19.18 8.49
C ASP A 68 -8.27 18.87 9.78
N PRO A 69 -8.00 19.91 10.61
CA PRO A 69 -7.27 19.71 11.88
C PRO A 69 -7.96 18.79 12.88
N SER A 70 -9.23 18.44 12.70
CA SER A 70 -9.93 17.44 13.50
C SER A 70 -9.52 16.00 13.15
N VAL A 71 -9.02 15.76 11.93
CA VAL A 71 -8.53 14.47 11.46
C VAL A 71 -7.07 14.30 11.86
N ARG A 72 -6.83 13.77 13.07
CA ARG A 72 -5.47 13.57 13.60
C ARG A 72 -5.21 12.10 13.99
N PRO A 73 -5.03 11.22 13.01
CA PRO A 73 -4.72 9.82 13.31
C PRO A 73 -3.29 9.67 13.85
N HIS A 74 -3.12 8.77 14.82
CA HIS A 74 -1.79 8.37 15.31
C HIS A 74 -1.08 7.44 14.33
N LEU A 75 -1.88 6.66 13.59
CA LEU A 75 -1.43 5.70 12.59
C LEU A 75 -2.09 6.01 11.26
N ILE A 76 -1.28 6.15 10.21
CA ILE A 76 -1.73 6.44 8.85
C ILE A 76 -1.28 5.30 7.95
N ILE A 77 -2.22 4.59 7.33
CA ILE A 77 -1.92 3.48 6.42
C ILE A 77 -2.34 3.86 5.00
N LEU A 78 -1.37 4.24 4.17
CA LEU A 78 -1.56 4.57 2.77
C LEU A 78 -1.52 3.27 1.95
N ASN A 79 -2.70 2.65 1.80
CA ASN A 79 -2.87 1.34 1.17
C ASN A 79 -3.61 1.42 -0.18
N ALA A 80 -4.22 2.54 -0.53
CA ALA A 80 -4.87 2.70 -1.83
C ALA A 80 -3.91 2.36 -2.98
N GLY A 81 -4.38 1.58 -3.93
CA GLY A 81 -3.56 1.16 -5.06
C GLY A 81 -4.38 0.48 -6.15
N THR A 82 -3.83 0.50 -7.36
CA THR A 82 -4.35 -0.20 -8.54
C THR A 82 -3.23 -0.93 -9.26
N CYS A 83 -3.59 -1.87 -10.12
CA CYS A 83 -2.65 -2.59 -10.97
C CYS A 83 -3.28 -2.78 -12.35
N GLU A 84 -2.55 -2.36 -13.37
CA GLU A 84 -2.84 -2.65 -14.77
C GLU A 84 -1.57 -3.22 -15.40
N TYR A 85 -1.75 -4.14 -16.36
CA TYR A 85 -0.64 -4.84 -16.99
C TYR A 85 -0.44 -4.38 -18.43
N ILE A 86 0.82 -4.28 -18.84
CA ILE A 86 1.19 -4.02 -20.23
C ILE A 86 1.27 -5.34 -20.99
N GLU A 87 0.69 -5.37 -22.17
CA GLU A 87 0.75 -6.54 -23.05
C GLU A 87 1.88 -6.39 -24.06
N ARG A 88 2.64 -7.46 -24.29
CA ARG A 88 3.69 -7.56 -25.31
C ARG A 88 4.76 -6.46 -25.30
N GLY A 89 4.89 -5.73 -24.16
CA GLY A 89 5.81 -4.60 -24.08
C GLY A 89 5.35 -3.35 -24.84
N GLU A 90 4.08 -3.27 -25.23
CA GLU A 90 3.49 -2.09 -25.87
C GLU A 90 3.22 -1.02 -24.83
N VAL A 91 4.01 0.06 -24.85
CA VAL A 91 3.89 1.14 -23.86
C VAL A 91 2.62 1.96 -24.11
N ASP A 92 1.73 1.99 -23.12
CA ASP A 92 0.53 2.83 -23.06
C ASP A 92 0.70 3.91 -21.98
N VAL A 93 0.99 5.15 -22.41
CA VAL A 93 1.21 6.28 -21.49
C VAL A 93 -0.03 6.58 -20.65
N ALA A 94 -1.23 6.40 -21.21
CA ALA A 94 -2.47 6.62 -20.46
C ALA A 94 -2.64 5.58 -19.33
N LEU A 95 -2.22 4.32 -19.55
CA LEU A 95 -2.18 3.30 -18.51
C LEU A 95 -1.17 3.66 -17.42
N PHE A 96 0.00 4.18 -17.79
CA PHE A 96 0.98 4.67 -16.81
C PHE A 96 0.39 5.77 -15.94
N HIS A 97 -0.28 6.76 -16.51
CA HIS A 97 -0.96 7.81 -15.76
C HIS A 97 -1.96 7.22 -14.78
N ARG A 98 -2.90 6.37 -15.22
CA ARG A 98 -3.89 5.76 -14.32
C ARG A 98 -3.27 5.01 -13.15
N VAL A 99 -2.14 4.32 -13.37
CA VAL A 99 -1.45 3.56 -12.32
C VAL A 99 -0.66 4.50 -11.38
N PHE A 100 0.10 5.45 -11.93
CA PHE A 100 0.90 6.37 -11.13
C PHE A 100 0.03 7.35 -10.34
N ASP A 101 -1.06 7.84 -10.92
CA ASP A 101 -1.98 8.76 -10.25
C ASP A 101 -2.53 8.16 -8.95
N VAL A 102 -2.88 6.88 -8.95
CA VAL A 102 -3.33 6.20 -7.74
C VAL A 102 -2.17 5.81 -6.83
N ASN A 103 -1.16 5.10 -7.37
CA ASN A 103 -0.15 4.42 -6.58
C ASN A 103 0.92 5.36 -6.02
N PHE A 104 1.22 6.46 -6.71
CA PHE A 104 2.29 7.38 -6.35
C PHE A 104 1.75 8.77 -6.03
N PHE A 105 1.08 9.45 -6.95
CA PHE A 105 0.55 10.79 -6.69
C PHE A 105 -0.54 10.79 -5.62
N GLY A 106 -1.41 9.77 -5.58
CA GLY A 106 -2.39 9.60 -4.50
C GLY A 106 -1.75 9.43 -3.12
N VAL A 107 -0.59 8.77 -3.04
CA VAL A 107 0.20 8.70 -1.79
C VAL A 107 0.75 10.07 -1.42
N LEU A 108 1.29 10.83 -2.40
CA LEU A 108 1.81 12.18 -2.18
C LEU A 108 0.71 13.15 -1.72
N ASN A 109 -0.45 13.14 -2.39
CA ASN A 109 -1.60 13.98 -2.02
C ASN A 109 -2.03 13.74 -0.56
N CYS A 110 -2.09 12.46 -0.14
CA CYS A 110 -2.42 12.12 1.23
C CYS A 110 -1.35 12.57 2.24
N ILE A 111 -0.07 12.42 1.91
CA ILE A 111 1.03 12.87 2.78
C ILE A 111 0.99 14.39 2.92
N GLU A 112 0.91 15.12 1.80
CA GLU A 112 0.91 16.57 1.79
C GLU A 112 -0.26 17.15 2.59
N ALA A 113 -1.48 16.62 2.41
CA ALA A 113 -2.65 17.06 3.15
C ALA A 113 -2.52 16.87 4.67
N MET A 114 -1.88 15.77 5.12
CA MET A 114 -1.76 15.45 6.54
C MET A 114 -0.45 15.93 7.19
N GLN A 115 0.60 16.19 6.42
CA GLN A 115 1.92 16.52 6.93
C GLN A 115 1.94 17.74 7.89
N PRO A 116 1.11 18.79 7.72
CA PRO A 116 1.03 19.90 8.67
C PRO A 116 0.57 19.47 10.08
N HIS A 117 -0.03 18.28 10.21
CA HIS A 117 -0.56 17.73 11.46
C HIS A 117 0.30 16.58 12.02
N PHE A 118 1.41 16.26 11.40
CA PHE A 118 2.32 15.23 11.90
C PHE A 118 2.94 15.65 13.24
N THR A 119 3.07 14.70 14.13
CA THR A 119 3.72 14.85 15.43
C THR A 119 4.82 13.80 15.59
N GLU A 120 5.65 13.92 16.61
CA GLU A 120 6.68 12.93 16.95
C GLU A 120 6.13 11.51 17.22
N THR A 121 4.81 11.39 17.45
CA THR A 121 4.14 10.10 17.66
C THR A 121 3.50 9.55 16.38
N THR A 122 3.50 10.29 15.28
CA THR A 122 2.91 9.85 14.01
C THR A 122 3.63 8.62 13.47
N HIS A 123 2.85 7.62 13.10
CA HIS A 123 3.36 6.43 12.40
C HIS A 123 2.74 6.37 10.99
N LEU A 124 3.56 6.63 9.98
CA LEU A 124 3.18 6.56 8.58
C LEU A 124 3.55 5.19 8.00
N VAL A 125 2.56 4.48 7.47
CA VAL A 125 2.71 3.18 6.82
C VAL A 125 2.37 3.31 5.34
N ILE A 126 3.32 2.97 4.48
CA ILE A 126 3.14 3.07 3.03
C ILE A 126 3.14 1.65 2.45
N VAL A 127 2.04 1.29 1.75
CA VAL A 127 1.89 -0.03 1.16
C VAL A 127 2.37 -0.02 -0.29
N SER A 128 3.52 -0.65 -0.49
CA SER A 128 4.14 -0.93 -1.78
C SER A 128 3.75 -2.33 -2.31
N SER A 129 4.71 -3.05 -2.86
CA SER A 129 4.58 -4.42 -3.36
C SER A 129 5.95 -5.08 -3.49
N SER A 130 6.01 -6.41 -3.38
CA SER A 130 7.21 -7.17 -3.75
C SER A 130 7.55 -7.10 -5.24
N ALA A 131 6.63 -6.59 -6.07
CA ALA A 131 6.88 -6.31 -7.49
C ALA A 131 7.85 -5.14 -7.73
N SER A 132 8.19 -4.35 -6.69
CA SER A 132 9.23 -3.31 -6.75
C SER A 132 10.65 -3.87 -6.64
N PHE A 133 10.83 -5.10 -6.13
CA PHE A 133 12.16 -5.64 -5.83
C PHE A 133 12.96 -6.03 -7.07
N VAL A 134 12.28 -6.57 -8.07
CA VAL A 134 12.90 -6.97 -9.34
C VAL A 134 11.96 -6.67 -10.51
N PRO A 135 12.49 -6.37 -11.72
CA PRO A 135 11.66 -6.21 -12.91
C PRO A 135 10.90 -7.51 -13.24
N LEU A 136 9.58 -7.44 -13.30
CA LEU A 136 8.73 -8.56 -13.68
C LEU A 136 8.04 -8.24 -15.03
N PRO A 137 7.81 -9.24 -15.90
CA PRO A 137 7.09 -9.01 -17.15
C PRO A 137 5.68 -8.44 -16.91
N ARG A 138 5.22 -7.58 -17.83
CA ARG A 138 3.91 -6.94 -17.83
C ARG A 138 3.69 -5.93 -16.69
N THR A 139 4.65 -5.74 -15.76
CA THR A 139 4.51 -4.85 -14.59
C THR A 139 5.20 -3.50 -14.78
N GLU A 140 5.46 -3.07 -16.01
CA GLU A 140 6.24 -1.87 -16.31
C GLU A 140 5.68 -0.63 -15.58
N ALA A 141 4.38 -0.40 -15.65
CA ALA A 141 3.73 0.71 -14.93
C ALA A 141 3.58 0.42 -13.43
N TYR A 142 3.06 -0.77 -13.09
CA TYR A 142 2.83 -1.14 -11.69
C TYR A 142 4.12 -1.24 -10.90
N GLY A 143 5.08 -2.02 -11.37
CA GLY A 143 6.39 -2.19 -10.73
C GLY A 143 7.14 -0.87 -10.58
N ALA A 144 7.17 -0.05 -11.65
CA ALA A 144 7.79 1.27 -11.61
C ALA A 144 7.11 2.20 -10.58
N SER A 145 5.77 2.21 -10.53
CA SER A 145 5.05 3.02 -9.52
C SER A 145 5.36 2.59 -8.09
N LYS A 146 5.48 1.28 -7.85
CA LYS A 146 5.83 0.75 -6.52
C LYS A 146 7.31 0.96 -6.17
N ALA A 147 8.22 0.90 -7.14
CA ALA A 147 9.61 1.29 -6.93
C ALA A 147 9.76 2.79 -6.59
N ALA A 148 8.97 3.65 -7.24
CA ALA A 148 8.92 5.07 -6.89
C ALA A 148 8.43 5.30 -5.44
N VAL A 149 7.41 4.55 -5.01
CA VAL A 149 6.91 4.55 -3.62
C VAL A 149 7.98 4.08 -2.64
N ASP A 150 8.74 3.02 -2.97
CA ASP A 150 9.82 2.53 -2.13
C ASP A 150 10.93 3.57 -1.96
N TYR A 151 11.29 4.24 -3.06
CA TYR A 151 12.28 5.31 -3.02
C TYR A 151 11.81 6.48 -2.15
N LEU A 152 10.57 6.94 -2.36
CA LEU A 152 9.94 8.00 -1.56
C LEU A 152 9.96 7.64 -0.07
N ALA A 153 9.44 6.46 0.29
CA ALA A 153 9.37 6.02 1.68
C ALA A 153 10.75 5.99 2.36
N ASN A 154 11.77 5.48 1.65
CA ASN A 154 13.12 5.40 2.19
C ASN A 154 13.79 6.78 2.31
N SER A 155 13.56 7.71 1.37
CA SER A 155 14.03 9.10 1.47
C SER A 155 13.37 9.82 2.65
N LEU A 156 12.04 9.69 2.81
CA LEU A 156 11.34 10.26 3.95
C LEU A 156 11.81 9.72 5.30
N LYS A 157 12.22 8.45 5.39
CA LYS A 157 12.83 7.90 6.61
C LYS A 157 14.11 8.64 7.01
N LEU A 158 14.92 9.05 6.02
CA LEU A 158 16.16 9.80 6.28
C LEU A 158 15.85 11.23 6.71
N ASP A 159 14.97 11.91 5.98
CA ASP A 159 14.65 13.32 6.24
C ASP A 159 13.90 13.51 7.56
N LEU A 160 12.99 12.59 7.90
CA LEU A 160 12.17 12.64 9.10
C LEU A 160 12.78 11.90 10.32
N ALA A 161 14.00 11.38 10.21
CA ALA A 161 14.65 10.62 11.28
C ALA A 161 14.76 11.38 12.61
N ARG A 162 14.89 12.72 12.56
CA ARG A 162 15.02 13.57 13.75
C ARG A 162 13.69 14.11 14.29
N SER A 163 12.59 13.93 13.57
CA SER A 163 11.26 14.43 13.96
C SER A 163 10.47 13.47 14.84
N GLY A 164 11.00 12.27 15.12
CA GLY A 164 10.31 11.22 15.87
C GLY A 164 9.26 10.44 15.05
N ILE A 165 8.93 10.90 13.84
CA ILE A 165 7.98 10.25 12.95
C ILE A 165 8.51 8.87 12.52
N THR A 166 7.69 7.84 12.72
CA THR A 166 8.03 6.48 12.29
C THR A 166 7.46 6.21 10.89
N ILE A 167 8.28 5.63 9.99
CA ILE A 167 7.81 5.21 8.67
C ILE A 167 8.05 3.71 8.49
N THR A 168 6.98 2.98 8.17
CA THR A 168 7.01 1.56 7.81
C THR A 168 6.66 1.39 6.34
N LEU A 169 7.57 0.79 5.58
CA LEU A 169 7.29 0.35 4.21
C LEU A 169 6.77 -1.09 4.23
N VAL A 170 5.62 -1.34 3.60
CA VAL A 170 5.01 -2.67 3.52
C VAL A 170 5.05 -3.15 2.08
N SER A 171 5.64 -4.33 1.83
CA SER A 171 5.78 -4.91 0.50
C SER A 171 5.12 -6.31 0.45
N PRO A 172 3.80 -6.38 0.23
CA PRO A 172 3.09 -7.63 0.06
C PRO A 172 3.51 -8.36 -1.21
N GLY A 173 3.49 -9.70 -1.17
CA GLY A 173 3.40 -10.54 -2.37
C GLY A 173 1.95 -10.66 -2.84
N PHE A 174 1.57 -11.82 -3.37
CA PHE A 174 0.20 -12.05 -3.81
C PHE A 174 -0.74 -12.28 -2.63
N VAL A 175 -1.79 -11.45 -2.56
CA VAL A 175 -2.83 -11.52 -1.52
C VAL A 175 -4.19 -11.69 -2.19
N GLU A 176 -5.06 -12.51 -1.63
CA GLU A 176 -6.43 -12.76 -2.10
C GLU A 176 -7.28 -11.50 -1.97
N THR A 177 -7.41 -10.77 -3.07
CA THR A 177 -8.13 -9.49 -3.15
C THR A 177 -8.80 -9.33 -4.50
N PRO A 178 -9.84 -8.48 -4.62
CA PRO A 178 -10.43 -8.17 -5.92
C PRO A 178 -9.44 -7.63 -6.96
N LEU A 179 -8.30 -7.10 -6.51
CA LEU A 179 -7.24 -6.63 -7.40
C LEU A 179 -6.50 -7.81 -8.06
N THR A 180 -6.15 -8.82 -7.27
CA THR A 180 -5.42 -10.01 -7.73
C THR A 180 -6.31 -11.05 -8.40
N ASP A 181 -7.63 -11.02 -8.16
CA ASP A 181 -8.58 -11.93 -8.82
C ASP A 181 -8.70 -11.68 -10.34
N LYS A 182 -8.22 -10.52 -10.81
CA LYS A 182 -8.15 -10.17 -12.24
C LYS A 182 -6.92 -10.74 -12.95
N ASN A 183 -5.97 -11.34 -12.21
CA ASN A 183 -4.74 -11.86 -12.76
C ASN A 183 -5.00 -13.16 -13.53
N ASP A 184 -4.40 -13.26 -14.70
CA ASP A 184 -4.48 -14.40 -15.63
C ASP A 184 -3.22 -15.31 -15.60
N PHE A 185 -2.40 -15.17 -14.56
CA PHE A 185 -1.16 -15.92 -14.36
C PHE A 185 -1.09 -16.55 -12.97
N GLU A 186 -0.20 -17.52 -12.82
CA GLU A 186 0.02 -18.18 -11.53
C GLU A 186 0.58 -17.22 -10.48
N MET A 187 -0.03 -17.24 -9.31
CA MET A 187 0.36 -16.42 -8.15
C MET A 187 0.95 -17.31 -7.07
N PRO A 188 2.26 -17.57 -7.09
CA PRO A 188 2.89 -18.46 -6.13
C PRO A 188 2.75 -17.91 -4.70
N MET A 189 2.50 -18.79 -3.74
CA MET A 189 2.41 -18.46 -2.31
C MET A 189 1.38 -17.35 -2.00
N ARG A 190 0.25 -17.33 -2.73
CA ARG A 190 -0.86 -16.43 -2.47
C ARG A 190 -1.37 -16.62 -1.03
N VAL A 191 -1.58 -15.51 -0.32
CA VAL A 191 -2.01 -15.50 1.08
C VAL A 191 -3.34 -14.79 1.25
N SER A 192 -4.07 -15.10 2.34
CA SER A 192 -5.34 -14.43 2.65
C SER A 192 -5.14 -12.97 3.10
N THR A 193 -6.21 -12.16 2.99
CA THR A 193 -6.23 -10.80 3.56
C THR A 193 -6.05 -10.80 5.07
N ALA A 194 -6.56 -11.81 5.77
CA ALA A 194 -6.38 -11.96 7.21
C ALA A 194 -4.90 -12.17 7.59
N TYR A 195 -4.19 -13.04 6.85
CA TYR A 195 -2.75 -13.20 7.02
C TYR A 195 -1.98 -11.90 6.75
N ALA A 196 -2.32 -11.20 5.66
CA ALA A 196 -1.70 -9.92 5.30
C ALA A 196 -1.90 -8.87 6.40
N SER A 197 -3.14 -8.70 6.87
CA SER A 197 -3.47 -7.79 7.97
C SER A 197 -2.69 -8.12 9.24
N HIS A 198 -2.65 -9.40 9.64
CA HIS A 198 -1.88 -9.84 10.80
C HIS A 198 -0.39 -9.47 10.69
N LYS A 199 0.24 -9.73 9.53
CA LYS A 199 1.66 -9.42 9.30
C LYS A 199 1.94 -7.93 9.31
N ILE A 200 1.08 -7.13 8.69
CA ILE A 200 1.19 -5.67 8.68
C ILE A 200 1.08 -5.13 10.11
N ARG A 201 0.04 -5.50 10.85
CA ARG A 201 -0.20 -5.05 12.23
C ARG A 201 0.94 -5.44 13.17
N GLN A 202 1.44 -6.68 13.07
CA GLN A 202 2.60 -7.14 13.83
C GLN A 202 3.87 -6.31 13.52
N GLY A 203 4.07 -5.92 12.26
CA GLY A 203 5.19 -5.07 11.86
C GLY A 203 5.06 -3.64 12.40
N ILE A 204 3.84 -3.08 12.35
CA ILE A 204 3.52 -1.75 12.87
C ILE A 204 3.72 -1.69 14.38
N GLU A 205 3.20 -2.66 15.12
CA GLU A 205 3.37 -2.78 16.58
C GLU A 205 4.85 -2.78 16.98
N LYS A 206 5.68 -3.50 16.23
CA LYS A 206 7.13 -3.57 16.44
C LYS A 206 7.91 -2.40 15.82
N ARG A 207 7.23 -1.38 15.29
CA ARG A 207 7.83 -0.22 14.60
C ARG A 207 8.92 -0.61 13.58
N LYS A 208 8.70 -1.70 12.82
CA LYS A 208 9.64 -2.15 11.81
C LYS A 208 9.72 -1.13 10.69
N SER A 209 10.94 -0.83 10.23
CA SER A 209 11.14 0.04 9.07
C SER A 209 10.62 -0.60 7.77
N GLU A 210 10.54 -1.93 7.73
CA GLU A 210 10.06 -2.68 6.58
C GLU A 210 9.33 -3.97 7.00
N VAL A 211 8.24 -4.27 6.27
CA VAL A 211 7.45 -5.50 6.41
C VAL A 211 7.23 -6.10 5.03
N HIS A 212 7.66 -7.33 4.80
CA HIS A 212 7.38 -8.04 3.54
C HIS A 212 6.88 -9.46 3.83
N PHE A 213 5.98 -9.94 2.99
CA PHE A 213 5.39 -11.28 3.14
C PHE A 213 4.82 -11.79 1.80
N PRO A 214 4.64 -13.12 1.64
CA PRO A 214 5.12 -14.19 2.53
C PRO A 214 6.66 -14.26 2.51
N PRO A 215 7.31 -14.64 3.63
CA PRO A 215 8.76 -14.43 3.80
C PRO A 215 9.61 -15.20 2.78
N LEU A 216 9.22 -16.41 2.38
CA LEU A 216 9.97 -17.19 1.40
C LEU A 216 9.94 -16.54 0.02
N PHE A 217 8.76 -16.11 -0.46
CA PHE A 217 8.61 -15.50 -1.77
C PHE A 217 9.29 -14.13 -1.83
N SER A 218 8.91 -13.24 -0.91
CA SER A 218 9.45 -11.88 -0.89
C SER A 218 10.94 -11.84 -0.54
N GLY A 219 11.41 -12.75 0.33
CA GLY A 219 12.83 -12.89 0.64
C GLY A 219 13.65 -13.38 -0.57
N TYR A 220 13.08 -14.30 -1.37
CA TYR A 220 13.70 -14.74 -2.61
C TYR A 220 13.84 -13.57 -3.62
N LEU A 221 12.78 -12.77 -3.83
CA LEU A 221 12.84 -11.62 -4.71
C LEU A 221 13.84 -10.56 -4.21
N LYS A 222 13.91 -10.34 -2.89
CA LYS A 222 14.94 -9.47 -2.29
C LYS A 222 16.35 -9.99 -2.51
N PHE A 223 16.57 -11.29 -2.38
CA PHE A 223 17.86 -11.89 -2.70
C PHE A 223 18.21 -11.68 -4.19
N LEU A 224 17.25 -11.88 -5.08
CA LEU A 224 17.47 -11.63 -6.51
C LEU A 224 17.84 -10.16 -6.78
N SER A 225 17.26 -9.20 -6.07
CA SER A 225 17.56 -7.78 -6.26
C SER A 225 19.01 -7.40 -5.93
N LEU A 226 19.75 -8.23 -5.20
CA LEU A 226 21.17 -8.02 -4.90
C LEU A 226 22.11 -8.49 -6.01
N LEU A 227 21.60 -9.25 -6.99
CA LEU A 227 22.40 -9.76 -8.09
C LEU A 227 22.63 -8.68 -9.16
N PRO A 228 23.68 -8.78 -9.99
CA PRO A 228 23.80 -7.94 -11.18
C PRO A 228 22.60 -8.03 -12.11
N MET A 229 22.16 -6.91 -12.69
CA MET A 229 20.95 -6.83 -13.53
C MET A 229 20.86 -7.91 -14.62
N PRO A 230 21.90 -8.23 -15.40
CA PRO A 230 21.82 -9.29 -16.41
C PRO A 230 21.41 -10.65 -15.83
N LEU A 231 21.91 -10.97 -14.63
CA LEU A 231 21.59 -12.23 -13.95
C LEU A 231 20.17 -12.22 -13.40
N GLN A 232 19.71 -11.08 -12.82
CA GLN A 232 18.31 -10.91 -12.42
C GLN A 232 17.37 -11.19 -13.59
N LEU A 233 17.60 -10.53 -14.72
CA LEU A 233 16.75 -10.67 -15.92
C LEU A 233 16.74 -12.11 -16.47
N ALA A 234 17.91 -12.78 -16.49
CA ALA A 234 18.00 -14.18 -16.92
C ALA A 234 17.19 -15.11 -16.01
N ILE A 235 17.25 -14.93 -14.68
CA ILE A 235 16.51 -15.73 -13.71
C ILE A 235 15.02 -15.44 -13.82
N VAL A 236 14.61 -14.16 -13.83
CA VAL A 236 13.21 -13.77 -13.97
C VAL A 236 12.60 -14.30 -15.25
N LYS A 237 13.31 -14.18 -16.39
CA LYS A 237 12.88 -14.76 -17.68
C LYS A 237 12.63 -16.26 -17.55
N ARG A 238 13.50 -17.01 -16.86
CA ARG A 238 13.34 -18.45 -16.66
C ARG A 238 12.16 -18.80 -15.75
N MET A 239 11.92 -17.99 -14.71
CA MET A 239 10.80 -18.18 -13.78
C MET A 239 9.44 -17.89 -14.41
N THR A 240 9.37 -16.88 -15.27
CA THR A 240 8.12 -16.37 -15.86
C THR A 240 7.92 -16.80 -17.30
N GLY A 241 8.94 -17.35 -17.95
CA GLY A 241 8.87 -17.88 -19.29
C GLY A 241 8.00 -19.13 -19.31
N LYS A 242 6.80 -19.02 -19.91
CA LYS A 242 6.05 -20.20 -20.35
C LYS A 242 6.90 -20.93 -21.40
N LYS A 243 7.03 -22.24 -21.23
CA LYS A 243 7.48 -23.16 -22.31
C LYS A 243 6.60 -23.00 -23.53
#